data_a13901d03594a9f1eb9eac3a38b607f4
#
_entry.id   a13901d03594a9f1eb9eac3a38b607f4
#
_cell.length_a   1.000
_cell.length_b   1.000
_cell.length_c   1.000
_cell.angle_alpha   90.00
_cell.angle_beta   90.00
_cell.angle_gamma   90.00
#
_symmetry.space_group_name_H-M   'P 1'
#
loop_
_entity.id
_entity.type
_entity.pdbx_description
1 polymer ?
#
loop_
_entity_poly.entity_id
_entity_poly.type
_entity_poly.pdbx_seq_one_letter_code
_entity_poly.pdbx_strand_id
1 'polypeptide(L)'
;MAITVTATALPEVKIVEPKVFGDARGYFYESFNGREFAELVETGVEFVQDNHSRSAKGVLRGLHYQIEHAQGKLVRVVEGEVFDVAVDIRRSSPNFGKWVGVTLSADNHRQLWVPPGFAHGFVVLSKSAQFLYKTTDYWFPEHERSLLWNDPEIGIQWPLDGEPVLAAKDAAGKRLVEAECYA
;
A
#
# COMPACT_ATOMS: atom_id res chain seq x y z
N MET A 1 24.11 2.42 5.26
CA MET A 1 22.70 2.43 4.81
C MET A 1 21.88 1.54 5.73
N ALA A 2 20.79 2.04 6.26
CA ALA A 2 19.94 1.33 7.21
C ALA A 2 18.75 0.60 6.53
N ILE A 3 18.58 0.76 5.21
CA ILE A 3 17.51 0.09 4.43
C ILE A 3 18.06 -0.70 3.24
N THR A 4 17.34 -1.76 2.88
CA THR A 4 17.49 -2.48 1.61
C THR A 4 16.24 -2.25 0.78
N VAL A 5 16.40 -2.02 -0.53
CA VAL A 5 15.28 -1.76 -1.45
C VAL A 5 15.26 -2.81 -2.53
N THR A 6 14.09 -3.45 -2.72
CA THR A 6 13.87 -4.48 -3.74
C THR A 6 12.70 -4.07 -4.62
N ALA A 7 12.91 -4.08 -5.94
CA ALA A 7 11.83 -3.87 -6.90
C ALA A 7 10.85 -5.05 -6.89
N THR A 8 9.56 -4.75 -7.11
CA THR A 8 8.54 -5.77 -7.32
C THR A 8 8.36 -6.08 -8.82
N ALA A 9 7.34 -6.87 -9.17
CA ALA A 9 6.97 -7.08 -10.57
C ALA A 9 6.50 -5.79 -11.27
N LEU A 10 6.08 -4.78 -10.49
CA LEU A 10 5.86 -3.40 -10.94
C LEU A 10 7.03 -2.56 -10.42
N PRO A 11 8.03 -2.22 -11.23
CA PRO A 11 9.34 -1.71 -10.73
C PRO A 11 9.28 -0.43 -9.92
N GLU A 12 8.24 0.38 -10.11
CA GLU A 12 8.02 1.61 -9.36
C GLU A 12 7.52 1.34 -7.93
N VAL A 13 6.84 0.20 -7.72
CA VAL A 13 6.43 -0.28 -6.39
C VAL A 13 7.59 -1.04 -5.76
N LYS A 14 8.07 -0.56 -4.62
CA LYS A 14 9.31 -1.07 -4.02
C LYS A 14 9.10 -1.57 -2.60
N ILE A 15 9.68 -2.74 -2.30
CA ILE A 15 9.78 -3.25 -0.93
C ILE A 15 10.98 -2.57 -0.26
N VAL A 16 10.74 -2.00 0.91
CA VAL A 16 11.76 -1.33 1.73
C VAL A 16 11.92 -2.12 3.03
N GLU A 17 13.10 -2.68 3.25
CA GLU A 17 13.41 -3.49 4.43
C GLU A 17 14.42 -2.75 5.31
N PRO A 18 14.04 -2.35 6.54
CA PRO A 18 14.96 -1.70 7.46
C PRO A 18 15.95 -2.70 8.04
N LYS A 19 17.14 -2.23 8.39
CA LYS A 19 18.07 -3.02 9.18
C LYS A 19 17.61 -3.04 10.64
N VAL A 20 17.26 -4.22 11.13
CA VAL A 20 16.79 -4.44 12.49
C VAL A 20 17.95 -4.87 13.39
N PHE A 21 18.07 -4.23 14.54
CA PHE A 21 19.06 -4.54 15.57
C PHE A 21 18.32 -5.12 16.78
N GLY A 22 18.57 -6.39 17.10
CA GLY A 22 17.96 -7.11 18.21
C GLY A 22 18.93 -7.46 19.32
N ASP A 23 18.47 -7.43 20.59
CA ASP A 23 19.18 -7.95 21.77
C ASP A 23 18.18 -8.51 22.80
N ALA A 24 18.63 -8.85 24.00
CA ALA A 24 17.79 -9.42 25.07
C ALA A 24 16.66 -8.46 25.55
N ARG A 25 16.69 -7.19 25.19
CA ARG A 25 15.65 -6.19 25.53
C ARG A 25 14.57 -6.06 24.46
N GLY A 26 14.80 -6.63 23.24
CA GLY A 26 13.93 -6.50 22.10
C GLY A 26 14.69 -6.05 20.84
N TYR A 27 14.11 -5.17 20.05
CA TYR A 27 14.72 -4.70 18.82
C TYR A 27 14.62 -3.17 18.67
N PHE A 28 15.52 -2.66 17.84
CA PHE A 28 15.50 -1.27 17.36
C PHE A 28 15.75 -1.24 15.86
N TYR A 29 15.03 -0.39 15.15
CA TYR A 29 15.35 -0.05 13.77
C TYR A 29 14.90 1.39 13.46
N GLU A 30 15.55 2.01 12.50
CA GLU A 30 15.12 3.28 11.95
C GLU A 30 13.99 3.02 10.96
N SER A 31 12.77 3.39 11.36
CA SER A 31 11.57 3.06 10.59
C SER A 31 11.35 3.99 9.39
N PHE A 32 12.00 5.15 9.35
CA PHE A 32 12.01 6.07 8.23
C PHE A 32 13.21 7.01 8.34
N ASN A 33 13.89 7.22 7.22
CA ASN A 33 14.94 8.21 7.06
C ASN A 33 14.75 8.88 5.70
N GLY A 34 14.39 10.16 5.69
CA GLY A 34 14.06 10.89 4.47
C GLY A 34 15.23 11.00 3.48
N ARG A 35 16.48 11.04 3.99
CA ARG A 35 17.68 11.07 3.14
C ARG A 35 17.89 9.74 2.42
N GLU A 36 17.86 8.62 3.15
CA GLU A 36 17.99 7.29 2.57
C GLU A 36 16.81 6.96 1.64
N PHE A 37 15.60 7.38 1.99
CA PHE A 37 14.45 7.23 1.12
C PHE A 37 14.65 7.95 -0.21
N ALA A 38 15.08 9.22 -0.19
CA ALA A 38 15.33 10.00 -1.40
C ALA A 38 16.46 9.43 -2.27
N GLU A 39 17.48 8.82 -1.66
CA GLU A 39 18.62 8.23 -2.37
C GLU A 39 18.29 6.86 -2.99
N LEU A 40 17.55 6.00 -2.26
CA LEU A 40 17.42 4.58 -2.60
C LEU A 40 16.03 4.21 -3.12
N VAL A 41 15.00 4.94 -2.71
CA VAL A 41 13.59 4.61 -3.06
C VAL A 41 13.08 5.55 -4.14
N GLU A 42 12.92 6.84 -3.82
CA GLU A 42 12.36 7.82 -4.74
C GLU A 42 12.85 9.22 -4.39
N THR A 43 13.48 9.90 -5.34
CA THR A 43 13.98 11.27 -5.14
C THR A 43 12.87 12.31 -5.28
N GLY A 44 13.00 13.41 -4.55
CA GLY A 44 12.05 14.54 -4.62
C GLY A 44 10.71 14.30 -3.92
N VAL A 45 10.57 13.21 -3.18
CA VAL A 45 9.37 12.89 -2.40
C VAL A 45 9.43 13.57 -1.04
N GLU A 46 8.35 14.25 -0.69
CA GLU A 46 8.10 14.79 0.64
C GLU A 46 6.84 14.15 1.23
N PHE A 47 6.88 13.74 2.49
CA PHE A 47 5.72 13.19 3.21
C PHE A 47 5.10 14.27 4.09
N VAL A 48 3.79 14.47 3.96
CA VAL A 48 3.06 15.57 4.61
C VAL A 48 2.01 15.11 5.62
N GLN A 49 1.64 13.81 5.62
CA GLN A 49 0.59 13.26 6.49
C GLN A 49 0.92 11.83 6.89
N ASP A 50 0.67 11.50 8.15
CA ASP A 50 0.70 10.13 8.69
C ASP A 50 -0.71 9.65 9.04
N ASN A 51 -0.99 8.38 8.75
CA ASN A 51 -2.25 7.73 9.07
C ASN A 51 -2.00 6.44 9.84
N HIS A 52 -2.93 6.08 10.74
CA HIS A 52 -2.87 4.87 11.53
C HIS A 52 -4.28 4.24 11.60
N SER A 53 -4.40 2.98 11.22
CA SER A 53 -5.64 2.21 11.34
C SER A 53 -5.42 0.89 12.04
N ARG A 54 -6.48 0.37 12.69
CA ARG A 54 -6.55 -0.99 13.23
C ARG A 54 -7.75 -1.70 12.62
N SER A 55 -7.56 -2.94 12.19
CA SER A 55 -8.58 -3.75 11.53
C SER A 55 -8.53 -5.20 11.98
N ALA A 56 -9.68 -5.87 12.05
CA ALA A 56 -9.79 -7.28 12.37
C ALA A 56 -9.49 -8.18 11.16
N LYS A 57 -9.31 -9.48 11.37
CA LYS A 57 -9.12 -10.49 10.33
C LYS A 57 -10.21 -10.42 9.26
N GLY A 58 -9.81 -10.53 7.99
CA GLY A 58 -10.70 -10.49 6.84
C GLY A 58 -11.22 -9.11 6.44
N VAL A 59 -10.89 -8.04 7.19
CA VAL A 59 -11.18 -6.67 6.74
C VAL A 59 -10.30 -6.36 5.55
N LEU A 60 -10.92 -5.96 4.45
CA LEU A 60 -10.27 -5.44 3.25
C LEU A 60 -10.59 -3.96 3.11
N ARG A 61 -9.56 -3.15 2.92
CA ARG A 61 -9.68 -1.71 2.66
C ARG A 61 -9.06 -1.40 1.30
N GLY A 62 -9.80 -0.77 0.42
CA GLY A 62 -9.32 -0.39 -0.91
C GLY A 62 -10.20 -0.88 -2.05
N LEU A 63 -9.77 -0.75 -3.26
CA LEU A 63 -8.50 -0.13 -3.68
C LEU A 63 -8.67 1.39 -3.82
N HIS A 64 -7.95 2.18 -3.05
CA HIS A 64 -8.13 3.62 -2.95
C HIS A 64 -7.04 4.41 -3.67
N TYR A 65 -7.43 5.51 -4.31
CA TYR A 65 -6.56 6.53 -4.90
C TYR A 65 -7.25 7.89 -4.92
N GLN A 66 -6.52 8.97 -5.13
CA GLN A 66 -7.06 10.30 -5.41
C GLN A 66 -6.77 10.64 -6.86
N ILE A 67 -7.81 10.97 -7.65
CA ILE A 67 -7.63 11.26 -9.09
C ILE A 67 -6.91 12.58 -9.33
N GLU A 68 -7.09 13.55 -8.46
CA GLU A 68 -6.28 14.74 -8.30
C GLU A 68 -5.60 14.69 -6.94
N HIS A 69 -4.51 15.41 -6.74
CA HIS A 69 -3.71 15.30 -5.52
C HIS A 69 -3.25 13.85 -5.25
N ALA A 70 -2.70 13.22 -6.28
CA ALA A 70 -2.29 11.83 -6.25
C ALA A 70 -1.27 11.58 -5.13
N GLN A 71 -1.58 10.63 -4.25
CA GLN A 71 -0.77 10.30 -3.09
C GLN A 71 0.18 9.14 -3.39
N GLY A 72 1.48 9.35 -3.21
CA GLY A 72 2.41 8.27 -2.93
C GLY A 72 2.25 7.83 -1.47
N LYS A 73 2.42 6.53 -1.19
CA LYS A 73 2.21 5.95 0.14
C LYS A 73 3.39 5.07 0.55
N LEU A 74 3.97 5.34 1.72
CA LEU A 74 4.92 4.43 2.35
C LEU A 74 4.20 3.74 3.51
N VAL A 75 3.92 2.45 3.34
CA VAL A 75 3.06 1.69 4.25
C VAL A 75 3.84 0.65 5.05
N ARG A 76 3.40 0.36 6.28
CA ARG A 76 3.96 -0.68 7.15
C ARG A 76 2.95 -1.21 8.15
N VAL A 77 3.22 -2.41 8.67
CA VAL A 77 2.45 -3.06 9.72
C VAL A 77 3.27 -3.06 11.02
N VAL A 78 2.65 -2.65 12.14
CA VAL A 78 3.30 -2.63 13.46
C VAL A 78 2.70 -3.65 14.42
N GLU A 79 1.56 -4.26 14.07
CA GLU A 79 0.94 -5.39 14.76
C GLU A 79 0.23 -6.25 13.72
N GLY A 80 0.45 -7.57 13.77
CA GLY A 80 -0.20 -8.54 12.89
C GLY A 80 0.38 -8.58 11.48
N GLU A 81 -0.46 -8.99 10.52
CA GLU A 81 -0.07 -9.27 9.14
C GLU A 81 -1.17 -8.89 8.17
N VAL A 82 -0.78 -8.34 7.02
CA VAL A 82 -1.67 -8.02 5.90
C VAL A 82 -1.07 -8.50 4.58
N PHE A 83 -1.94 -8.74 3.59
CA PHE A 83 -1.56 -8.79 2.19
C PHE A 83 -1.88 -7.44 1.57
N ASP A 84 -0.86 -6.72 1.17
CA ASP A 84 -0.90 -5.35 0.66
C ASP A 84 -0.77 -5.34 -0.86
N VAL A 85 -1.64 -4.61 -1.56
CA VAL A 85 -1.78 -4.65 -3.02
C VAL A 85 -1.70 -3.27 -3.61
N ALA A 86 -0.90 -3.13 -4.68
CA ALA A 86 -0.86 -1.97 -5.55
C ALA A 86 -1.24 -2.35 -6.98
N VAL A 87 -2.09 -1.54 -7.64
CA VAL A 87 -2.54 -1.71 -9.03
C VAL A 87 -2.14 -0.50 -9.83
N ASP A 88 -1.46 -0.69 -10.96
CA ASP A 88 -1.12 0.40 -11.87
C ASP A 88 -2.39 0.88 -12.61
N ILE A 89 -2.76 2.14 -12.40
CA ILE A 89 -3.93 2.75 -13.05
C ILE A 89 -3.56 3.96 -13.94
N ARG A 90 -2.33 3.98 -14.44
CA ARG A 90 -1.84 4.96 -15.43
C ARG A 90 -2.09 4.40 -16.82
N ARG A 91 -2.98 5.02 -17.60
CA ARG A 91 -3.37 4.53 -18.94
C ARG A 91 -2.21 4.47 -19.94
N SER A 92 -1.21 5.35 -19.80
CA SER A 92 -0.01 5.36 -20.63
C SER A 92 1.03 4.30 -20.21
N SER A 93 0.85 3.64 -19.08
CA SER A 93 1.78 2.62 -18.60
C SER A 93 1.66 1.29 -19.37
N PRO A 94 2.76 0.62 -19.71
CA PRO A 94 2.72 -0.75 -20.24
C PRO A 94 2.22 -1.78 -19.21
N ASN A 95 2.09 -1.36 -17.96
CA ASN A 95 1.60 -2.18 -16.86
C ASN A 95 0.18 -1.79 -16.41
N PHE A 96 -0.54 -0.96 -17.16
CA PHE A 96 -1.91 -0.59 -16.84
C PHE A 96 -2.78 -1.82 -16.53
N GLY A 97 -3.49 -1.78 -15.40
CA GLY A 97 -4.32 -2.86 -14.88
C GLY A 97 -3.56 -4.02 -14.23
N LYS A 98 -2.22 -4.07 -14.29
CA LYS A 98 -1.43 -5.06 -13.58
C LYS A 98 -1.29 -4.71 -12.11
N TRP A 99 -1.13 -5.73 -11.28
CA TRP A 99 -1.01 -5.58 -9.84
C TRP A 99 0.18 -6.33 -9.25
N VAL A 100 0.56 -5.96 -8.05
CA VAL A 100 1.51 -6.68 -7.22
C VAL A 100 0.97 -6.74 -5.79
N GLY A 101 1.19 -7.88 -5.13
CA GLY A 101 0.85 -8.09 -3.73
C GLY A 101 2.06 -8.49 -2.91
N VAL A 102 2.16 -7.95 -1.71
CA VAL A 102 3.27 -8.19 -0.77
C VAL A 102 2.71 -8.43 0.62
N THR A 103 3.19 -9.48 1.29
CA THR A 103 2.88 -9.69 2.71
C THR A 103 3.74 -8.77 3.57
N LEU A 104 3.06 -7.92 4.35
CA LEU A 104 3.66 -7.02 5.33
C LEU A 104 3.23 -7.45 6.73
N SER A 105 4.17 -7.52 7.66
CA SER A 105 3.88 -7.91 9.04
C SER A 105 4.76 -7.18 10.06
N ALA A 106 4.33 -7.19 11.32
CA ALA A 106 5.16 -6.72 12.43
C ALA A 106 6.47 -7.52 12.54
N ASP A 107 6.46 -8.80 12.14
CA ASP A 107 7.62 -9.69 12.25
C ASP A 107 8.64 -9.50 11.12
N ASN A 108 8.17 -9.24 9.88
CA ASN A 108 9.07 -9.07 8.74
C ASN A 108 9.58 -7.63 8.59
N HIS A 109 8.98 -6.67 9.30
CA HIS A 109 9.30 -5.23 9.28
C HIS A 109 9.34 -4.59 7.89
N ARG A 110 8.83 -5.27 6.86
CA ARG A 110 8.77 -4.77 5.51
C ARG A 110 7.84 -3.57 5.40
N GLN A 111 8.25 -2.63 4.56
CA GLN A 111 7.42 -1.52 4.13
C GLN A 111 7.23 -1.61 2.62
N LEU A 112 6.13 -1.06 2.11
CA LEU A 112 5.89 -0.97 0.68
C LEU A 112 5.79 0.51 0.28
N TRP A 113 6.60 0.91 -0.69
CA TRP A 113 6.44 2.17 -1.40
C TRP A 113 5.50 1.97 -2.59
N VAL A 114 4.37 2.67 -2.56
CA VAL A 114 3.38 2.73 -3.64
C VAL A 114 3.38 4.16 -4.16
N PRO A 115 3.94 4.44 -5.35
CA PRO A 115 4.02 5.81 -5.87
C PRO A 115 2.66 6.34 -6.31
N PRO A 116 2.54 7.68 -6.59
CA PRO A 116 1.37 8.23 -7.27
C PRO A 116 1.09 7.51 -8.58
N GLY A 117 -0.18 7.38 -8.95
CA GLY A 117 -0.58 6.67 -10.17
C GLY A 117 -1.00 5.22 -9.95
N PHE A 118 -1.00 4.76 -8.70
CA PHE A 118 -1.44 3.43 -8.30
C PHE A 118 -2.68 3.49 -7.40
N ALA A 119 -3.60 2.53 -7.57
CA ALA A 119 -4.63 2.24 -6.58
C ALA A 119 -4.05 1.27 -5.55
N HIS A 120 -4.43 1.45 -4.27
CA HIS A 120 -3.83 0.75 -3.15
C HIS A 120 -4.88 0.20 -2.19
N GLY A 121 -4.64 -1.00 -1.69
CA GLY A 121 -5.48 -1.62 -0.67
C GLY A 121 -4.81 -2.80 -0.01
N PHE A 122 -5.42 -3.32 1.05
CA PHE A 122 -4.90 -4.47 1.77
C PHE A 122 -6.03 -5.31 2.40
N VAL A 123 -5.72 -6.57 2.69
CA VAL A 123 -6.56 -7.45 3.50
C VAL A 123 -5.79 -7.93 4.73
N VAL A 124 -6.47 -7.99 5.89
CA VAL A 124 -5.88 -8.46 7.16
C VAL A 124 -5.90 -9.98 7.22
N LEU A 125 -4.72 -10.60 7.40
CA LEU A 125 -4.53 -12.06 7.48
C LEU A 125 -4.52 -12.57 8.91
N SER A 126 -3.94 -11.81 9.85
CA SER A 126 -3.88 -12.13 11.28
C SER A 126 -5.19 -11.82 12.01
N LYS A 127 -5.29 -12.14 13.30
CA LYS A 127 -6.47 -11.82 14.13
C LYS A 127 -6.85 -10.34 14.11
N SER A 128 -5.83 -9.47 14.09
CA SER A 128 -5.95 -8.03 13.87
C SER A 128 -4.63 -7.52 13.30
N ALA A 129 -4.66 -6.36 12.63
CA ALA A 129 -3.45 -5.67 12.21
C ALA A 129 -3.56 -4.16 12.50
N GLN A 130 -2.42 -3.58 12.89
CA GLN A 130 -2.24 -2.13 12.95
C GLN A 130 -1.36 -1.70 11.77
N PHE A 131 -1.92 -0.82 10.96
CA PHE A 131 -1.39 -0.39 9.68
C PHE A 131 -1.13 1.11 9.70
N LEU A 132 0.12 1.49 9.44
CA LEU A 132 0.58 2.87 9.39
C LEU A 132 1.03 3.21 7.99
N TYR A 133 0.76 4.44 7.55
CA TYR A 133 1.29 4.92 6.28
C TYR A 133 1.49 6.43 6.24
N LYS A 134 2.57 6.83 5.57
CA LYS A 134 2.87 8.21 5.21
C LYS A 134 2.32 8.49 3.81
N THR A 135 1.85 9.71 3.56
CA THR A 135 1.39 10.15 2.23
C THR A 135 2.12 11.40 1.76
N THR A 136 2.30 11.49 0.44
CA THR A 136 3.00 12.61 -0.21
C THR A 136 2.11 13.83 -0.47
N ASP A 137 0.79 13.69 -0.30
CA ASP A 137 -0.16 14.79 -0.36
C ASP A 137 -1.25 14.55 0.71
N TYR A 138 -2.02 15.60 1.01
CA TYR A 138 -3.11 15.54 1.97
C TYR A 138 -4.30 14.74 1.44
N TRP A 139 -5.17 14.31 2.33
CA TRP A 139 -6.41 13.66 1.95
C TRP A 139 -7.46 14.69 1.52
N PHE A 140 -7.99 14.52 0.30
CA PHE A 140 -9.06 15.29 -0.29
C PHE A 140 -10.22 14.36 -0.61
N PRO A 141 -11.28 14.32 0.22
CA PRO A 141 -12.38 13.37 0.07
C PRO A 141 -13.11 13.47 -1.27
N GLU A 142 -13.17 14.66 -1.88
CA GLU A 142 -13.80 14.92 -3.18
C GLU A 142 -13.04 14.27 -4.35
N HIS A 143 -11.73 14.04 -4.20
CA HIS A 143 -10.88 13.39 -5.19
C HIS A 143 -10.67 11.90 -4.92
N GLU A 144 -11.16 11.38 -3.79
CA GLU A 144 -11.04 9.96 -3.46
C GLU A 144 -11.87 9.10 -4.42
N ARG A 145 -11.29 8.02 -4.90
CA ARG A 145 -11.91 7.01 -5.75
C ARG A 145 -11.60 5.62 -5.22
N SER A 146 -12.48 4.66 -5.55
CA SER A 146 -12.27 3.25 -5.23
C SER A 146 -12.44 2.39 -6.46
N LEU A 147 -11.47 1.50 -6.74
CA LEU A 147 -11.66 0.38 -7.65
C LEU A 147 -12.33 -0.78 -6.93
N LEU A 148 -13.07 -1.56 -7.68
CA LEU A 148 -13.68 -2.80 -7.19
C LEU A 148 -12.57 -3.80 -6.82
N TRP A 149 -12.58 -4.25 -5.56
CA TRP A 149 -11.55 -5.12 -4.99
C TRP A 149 -11.41 -6.47 -5.72
N ASN A 150 -12.50 -7.00 -6.24
CA ASN A 150 -12.58 -8.28 -6.97
C ASN A 150 -12.85 -8.10 -8.47
N ASP A 151 -12.39 -7.00 -9.05
CA ASP A 151 -12.54 -6.78 -10.48
C ASP A 151 -11.88 -7.93 -11.28
N PRO A 152 -12.65 -8.64 -12.12
CA PRO A 152 -12.12 -9.78 -12.87
C PRO A 152 -11.08 -9.40 -13.94
N GLU A 153 -11.05 -8.15 -14.40
CA GLU A 153 -10.03 -7.66 -15.33
C GLU A 153 -8.69 -7.45 -14.65
N ILE A 154 -8.68 -7.00 -13.39
CA ILE A 154 -7.46 -6.88 -12.58
C ILE A 154 -7.04 -8.26 -12.10
N GLY A 155 -7.99 -9.09 -11.64
CA GLY A 155 -7.78 -10.47 -11.27
C GLY A 155 -6.89 -10.66 -10.05
N ILE A 156 -6.98 -9.77 -9.03
CA ILE A 156 -6.19 -9.89 -7.80
C ILE A 156 -6.50 -11.21 -7.09
N GLN A 157 -5.46 -11.97 -6.77
CA GLN A 157 -5.57 -13.22 -6.02
C GLN A 157 -5.44 -12.92 -4.52
N TRP A 158 -6.53 -12.48 -3.92
CA TRP A 158 -6.57 -12.22 -2.47
C TRP A 158 -6.48 -13.52 -1.68
N PRO A 159 -5.60 -13.64 -0.67
CA PRO A 159 -5.50 -14.81 0.19
C PRO A 159 -6.62 -14.79 1.26
N LEU A 160 -7.86 -14.99 0.81
CA LEU A 160 -9.07 -14.95 1.64
C LEU A 160 -9.64 -16.35 1.83
N ASP A 161 -10.09 -16.65 3.04
CA ASP A 161 -10.85 -17.85 3.41
C ASP A 161 -12.37 -17.56 3.39
N GLY A 162 -12.87 -16.87 2.37
CA GLY A 162 -14.27 -16.46 2.24
C GLY A 162 -14.43 -14.98 1.85
N GLU A 163 -15.63 -14.43 2.06
CA GLU A 163 -15.93 -13.04 1.72
C GLU A 163 -15.23 -12.07 2.70
N PRO A 164 -14.63 -10.99 2.18
CA PRO A 164 -14.00 -9.97 3.04
C PRO A 164 -15.05 -9.11 3.76
N VAL A 165 -14.63 -8.51 4.87
CA VAL A 165 -15.39 -7.46 5.53
C VAL A 165 -15.05 -6.11 4.91
N LEU A 166 -16.02 -5.47 4.28
CA LEU A 166 -15.86 -4.24 3.51
C LEU A 166 -16.61 -3.06 4.14
N ALA A 167 -16.06 -1.87 3.99
CA ALA A 167 -16.85 -0.65 4.14
C ALA A 167 -17.77 -0.45 2.91
N ALA A 168 -18.86 0.31 3.07
CA ALA A 168 -19.80 0.56 1.97
C ALA A 168 -19.11 1.17 0.72
N LYS A 169 -18.14 2.07 0.91
CA LYS A 169 -17.38 2.66 -0.19
C LYS A 169 -16.50 1.65 -0.93
N ASP A 170 -15.96 0.66 -0.21
CA ASP A 170 -15.10 -0.37 -0.80
C ASP A 170 -15.93 -1.40 -1.58
N ALA A 171 -17.11 -1.74 -1.06
CA ALA A 171 -18.08 -2.59 -1.76
C ALA A 171 -18.66 -1.93 -3.03
N ALA A 172 -18.72 -0.59 -3.06
CA ALA A 172 -19.23 0.20 -4.19
C ALA A 172 -18.13 0.63 -5.18
N GLY A 173 -16.93 0.06 -5.10
CA GLY A 173 -15.83 0.34 -6.01
C GLY A 173 -16.20 0.13 -7.48
N LYS A 174 -15.65 0.96 -8.37
CA LYS A 174 -15.88 0.86 -9.81
C LYS A 174 -14.94 -0.16 -10.46
N ARG A 175 -15.41 -0.85 -11.49
CA ARG A 175 -14.54 -1.68 -12.33
C ARG A 175 -13.52 -0.80 -13.05
N LEU A 176 -12.34 -1.36 -13.35
CA LEU A 176 -11.24 -0.64 -14.02
C LEU A 176 -11.70 0.04 -15.34
N VAL A 177 -12.54 -0.64 -16.11
CA VAL A 177 -13.10 -0.13 -17.37
C VAL A 177 -13.97 1.12 -17.19
N GLU A 178 -14.58 1.30 -16.02
CA GLU A 178 -15.49 2.40 -15.67
C GLU A 178 -14.83 3.47 -14.80
N ALA A 179 -13.64 3.16 -14.28
CA ALA A 179 -12.96 4.02 -13.33
C ALA A 179 -12.27 5.21 -14.00
N GLU A 180 -12.25 6.34 -13.29
CA GLU A 180 -11.36 7.45 -13.62
C GLU A 180 -9.93 7.02 -13.34
N CYS A 181 -9.05 7.05 -14.33
CA CYS A 181 -7.66 6.65 -14.22
C CYS A 181 -6.75 7.80 -14.67
N TYR A 182 -5.50 7.75 -14.23
CA TYR A 182 -4.51 8.73 -14.69
C TYR A 182 -4.20 8.53 -16.18
N ALA A 183 -3.78 9.61 -16.84
CA ALA A 183 -3.42 9.63 -18.26
C ALA A 183 -2.18 8.76 -18.57
#